data_5a36df1788e13e9c014224378ced0b0f
#
_entry.id   5a36df1788e13e9c014224378ced0b0f
#
_cell.length_a   1.000
_cell.length_b   1.000
_cell.length_c   1.000
_cell.angle_alpha   90.00
_cell.angle_beta   90.00
_cell.angle_gamma   90.00
#
_symmetry.space_group_name_H-M   'P 1'
#
loop_
_entity.id
_entity.type
_entity.pdbx_description
1 polymer ?
#
loop_
_entity_poly.entity_id
_entity_poly.type
_entity_poly.pdbx_seq_one_letter_code
_entity_poly.pdbx_strand_id
1 'polypeptide(L)'
;AAFRALGLPFWLAGGQGRPGALAGARSAGARGIQVGTAFAFCEESGIAPEIKRQVVEAARAGTLDIFTDPKASPTGFPFKVARLGGSMADREGAALRERVCDLGFLRVLAECGGRVVARCPGEPLEEFCAKGGAAAEAEGRMCVCNGLMATIGLGQVRRGGIEPFLVTAGNDAVELGRWLEPGKESYTAGEVVGALMAPG
;
A
#
# COMPACT_ATOMS: atom_id res chain seq x y z
N ALA A 1 -9.60 16.41 -21.77
CA ALA A 1 -9.58 16.73 -23.21
C ALA A 1 -8.63 15.78 -23.97
N ALA A 2 -7.38 15.58 -23.55
CA ALA A 2 -6.36 14.79 -24.28
C ALA A 2 -6.79 13.32 -24.54
N PHE A 3 -7.31 12.59 -23.56
CA PHE A 3 -7.72 11.19 -23.73
C PHE A 3 -8.88 11.01 -24.72
N ARG A 4 -9.81 11.97 -24.77
CA ARG A 4 -10.91 11.93 -25.77
C ARG A 4 -10.39 12.06 -27.20
N ALA A 5 -9.35 12.84 -27.42
CA ALA A 5 -8.76 13.04 -28.74
C ALA A 5 -8.11 11.78 -29.32
N LEU A 6 -7.72 10.82 -28.46
CA LEU A 6 -7.16 9.54 -28.89
C LEU A 6 -8.20 8.56 -29.44
N GLY A 7 -9.49 8.81 -29.25
CA GLY A 7 -10.58 7.91 -29.69
C GLY A 7 -10.60 6.55 -28.98
N LEU A 8 -9.79 6.34 -27.95
CA LEU A 8 -9.71 5.08 -27.20
C LEU A 8 -10.58 5.14 -25.94
N PRO A 9 -11.15 4.00 -25.50
CA PRO A 9 -11.81 3.92 -24.20
C PRO A 9 -10.80 4.14 -23.07
N PHE A 10 -11.20 4.87 -22.04
CA PHE A 10 -10.36 5.13 -20.88
C PHE A 10 -11.18 5.11 -19.59
N TRP A 11 -10.49 4.87 -18.47
CA TRP A 11 -11.02 4.91 -17.11
C TRP A 11 -10.29 5.96 -16.29
N LEU A 12 -10.97 6.55 -15.32
CA LEU A 12 -10.34 7.45 -14.37
C LEU A 12 -9.95 6.67 -13.10
N ALA A 13 -8.72 6.89 -12.64
CA ALA A 13 -8.17 6.30 -11.43
C ALA A 13 -7.66 7.39 -10.47
N GLY A 14 -7.42 7.02 -9.20
CA GLY A 14 -6.93 7.91 -8.16
C GLY A 14 -8.04 8.76 -7.53
N GLY A 15 -8.38 8.50 -6.26
CA GLY A 15 -9.39 9.24 -5.50
C GLY A 15 -10.82 9.13 -6.06
N GLN A 16 -11.11 8.08 -6.84
CA GLN A 16 -12.45 7.88 -7.43
C GLN A 16 -13.41 7.10 -6.51
N GLY A 17 -12.97 6.71 -5.32
CA GLY A 17 -13.78 6.00 -4.34
C GLY A 17 -14.72 6.94 -3.57
N ARG A 18 -15.64 7.61 -4.27
CA ARG A 18 -16.65 8.49 -3.65
C ARG A 18 -17.96 8.47 -4.43
N PRO A 19 -19.10 8.66 -3.76
CA PRO A 19 -20.39 8.80 -4.44
C PRO A 19 -20.34 9.85 -5.54
N GLY A 20 -21.01 9.60 -6.65
CA GLY A 20 -21.04 10.50 -7.81
C GLY A 20 -19.79 10.48 -8.71
N ALA A 21 -18.66 9.87 -8.29
CA ALA A 21 -17.44 9.83 -9.10
C ALA A 21 -17.63 9.12 -10.43
N LEU A 22 -18.42 8.04 -10.47
CA LEU A 22 -18.73 7.32 -11.70
C LEU A 22 -19.54 8.18 -12.67
N ALA A 23 -20.53 8.90 -12.20
CA ALA A 23 -21.33 9.82 -13.02
C ALA A 23 -20.44 10.94 -13.58
N GLY A 24 -19.61 11.56 -12.76
CA GLY A 24 -18.65 12.58 -13.18
C GLY A 24 -17.64 12.06 -14.22
N ALA A 25 -17.11 10.84 -14.02
CA ALA A 25 -16.20 10.21 -14.98
C ALA A 25 -16.88 9.97 -16.33
N ARG A 26 -18.12 9.45 -16.35
CA ARG A 26 -18.91 9.25 -17.57
C ARG A 26 -19.21 10.58 -18.29
N SER A 27 -19.59 11.62 -17.57
CA SER A 27 -19.78 12.97 -18.12
C SER A 27 -18.48 13.51 -18.70
N ALA A 28 -17.33 13.17 -18.12
CA ALA A 28 -16.02 13.48 -18.68
C ALA A 28 -15.63 12.59 -19.88
N GLY A 29 -16.47 11.63 -20.29
CA GLY A 29 -16.27 10.73 -21.43
C GLY A 29 -15.47 9.48 -21.13
N ALA A 30 -15.19 9.19 -19.87
CA ALA A 30 -14.60 7.92 -19.44
C ALA A 30 -15.63 6.78 -19.52
N ARG A 31 -15.18 5.54 -19.73
CA ARG A 31 -16.02 4.35 -19.66
C ARG A 31 -16.39 3.97 -18.22
N GLY A 32 -15.56 4.35 -17.27
CA GLY A 32 -15.75 4.03 -15.86
C GLY A 32 -14.65 4.61 -14.98
N ILE A 33 -14.61 4.12 -13.76
CA ILE A 33 -13.60 4.47 -12.74
C ILE A 33 -12.87 3.21 -12.28
N GLN A 34 -11.65 3.42 -11.76
CA GLN A 34 -10.90 2.41 -11.03
C GLN A 34 -10.79 2.84 -9.57
N VAL A 35 -11.21 1.97 -8.66
CA VAL A 35 -11.22 2.21 -7.22
C VAL A 35 -10.42 1.11 -6.54
N GLY A 36 -9.46 1.49 -5.71
CA GLY A 36 -8.61 0.55 -4.97
C GLY A 36 -8.87 0.64 -3.47
N THR A 37 -8.64 1.81 -2.88
CA THR A 37 -8.59 2.01 -1.42
C THR A 37 -9.87 1.56 -0.71
N ALA A 38 -11.05 1.91 -1.23
CA ALA A 38 -12.32 1.51 -0.62
C ALA A 38 -12.48 -0.03 -0.57
N PHE A 39 -12.04 -0.74 -1.62
CA PHE A 39 -12.09 -2.20 -1.64
C PHE A 39 -10.97 -2.87 -0.86
N ALA A 40 -9.85 -2.18 -0.63
CA ALA A 40 -8.75 -2.73 0.15
C ALA A 40 -9.13 -2.93 1.63
N PHE A 41 -10.02 -2.09 2.17
CA PHE A 41 -10.40 -2.12 3.58
C PHE A 41 -11.84 -2.58 3.84
N CYS A 42 -12.56 -3.07 2.83
CA CYS A 42 -13.87 -3.72 3.02
C CYS A 42 -13.72 -5.11 3.65
N GLU A 43 -14.82 -5.68 4.14
CA GLU A 43 -14.84 -6.97 4.83
C GLU A 43 -14.24 -8.09 4.00
N GLU A 44 -14.53 -8.13 2.71
CA GLU A 44 -14.15 -9.20 1.80
C GLU A 44 -12.68 -9.13 1.33
N SER A 45 -11.97 -8.04 1.63
CA SER A 45 -10.56 -7.92 1.24
C SER A 45 -9.67 -8.89 2.01
N GLY A 46 -8.53 -9.26 1.42
CA GLY A 46 -7.54 -10.14 2.04
C GLY A 46 -6.66 -9.48 3.10
N ILE A 47 -6.81 -8.19 3.39
CA ILE A 47 -6.07 -7.53 4.48
C ILE A 47 -6.53 -8.10 5.83
N ALA A 48 -5.60 -8.36 6.74
CA ALA A 48 -5.88 -8.90 8.05
C ALA A 48 -6.92 -8.04 8.82
N PRO A 49 -7.93 -8.65 9.47
CA PRO A 49 -9.05 -7.93 10.06
C PRO A 49 -8.65 -6.84 11.06
N GLU A 50 -7.64 -7.11 11.89
CA GLU A 50 -7.10 -6.16 12.85
C GLU A 50 -6.47 -4.94 12.20
N ILE A 51 -5.82 -5.11 11.04
CA ILE A 51 -5.21 -4.03 10.27
C ILE A 51 -6.32 -3.18 9.62
N LYS A 52 -7.34 -3.82 9.04
CA LYS A 52 -8.51 -3.10 8.49
C LYS A 52 -9.16 -2.23 9.55
N ARG A 53 -9.42 -2.80 10.72
CA ARG A 53 -10.01 -2.07 11.85
C ARG A 53 -9.13 -0.88 12.24
N GLN A 54 -7.83 -1.07 12.43
CA GLN A 54 -6.89 0.01 12.79
C GLN A 54 -6.91 1.15 11.78
N VAL A 55 -6.93 0.85 10.48
CA VAL A 55 -7.00 1.87 9.42
C VAL A 55 -8.33 2.62 9.46
N VAL A 56 -9.45 1.91 9.57
CA VAL A 56 -10.79 2.50 9.60
C VAL A 56 -11.00 3.36 10.85
N GLU A 57 -10.55 2.90 12.01
CA GLU A 57 -10.58 3.66 13.27
C GLU A 57 -9.75 4.94 13.16
N ALA A 58 -8.52 4.86 12.66
CA ALA A 58 -7.66 6.02 12.46
C ALA A 58 -8.26 7.02 11.45
N ALA A 59 -8.89 6.54 10.38
CA ALA A 59 -9.59 7.38 9.42
C ALA A 59 -10.78 8.11 10.07
N ARG A 60 -11.59 7.41 10.88
CA ARG A 60 -12.72 8.02 11.63
C ARG A 60 -12.27 9.05 12.64
N ALA A 61 -11.16 8.79 13.32
CA ALA A 61 -10.57 9.70 14.30
C ALA A 61 -9.85 10.90 13.64
N GLY A 62 -9.69 10.91 12.31
CA GLY A 62 -8.93 11.94 11.60
C GLY A 62 -7.42 11.90 11.87
N THR A 63 -6.91 10.77 12.34
CA THR A 63 -5.51 10.57 12.71
C THR A 63 -4.73 9.73 11.70
N LEU A 64 -5.40 9.21 10.66
CA LEU A 64 -4.74 8.42 9.63
C LEU A 64 -3.81 9.30 8.77
N ASP A 65 -2.53 9.00 8.81
CA ASP A 65 -1.50 9.69 8.02
C ASP A 65 -1.10 8.81 6.81
N ILE A 66 -1.37 9.31 5.60
CA ILE A 66 -0.94 8.70 4.33
C ILE A 66 0.18 9.53 3.75
N PHE A 67 1.35 8.95 3.71
CA PHE A 67 2.58 9.59 3.25
C PHE A 67 3.10 8.98 1.94
N THR A 68 3.43 9.81 0.96
CA THR A 68 4.15 9.35 -0.23
C THR A 68 5.62 9.26 0.07
N ASP A 69 6.14 8.03 0.17
CA ASP A 69 7.53 7.79 0.55
C ASP A 69 8.37 7.41 -0.69
N PRO A 70 9.29 8.27 -1.12
CA PRO A 70 10.15 8.00 -2.28
C PRO A 70 11.27 6.99 -1.95
N LYS A 71 11.51 6.72 -0.66
CA LYS A 71 12.59 5.82 -0.23
C LYS A 71 12.09 4.44 0.19
N ALA A 72 10.85 4.29 0.63
CA ALA A 72 10.35 3.04 1.20
C ALA A 72 10.56 1.83 0.28
N SER A 73 10.22 1.96 -1.01
CA SER A 73 10.39 0.86 -1.95
C SER A 73 11.85 0.61 -2.32
N PRO A 74 12.32 -0.65 -2.25
CA PRO A 74 13.63 -1.03 -2.76
C PRO A 74 13.83 -0.70 -4.25
N THR A 75 12.73 -0.62 -5.02
CA THR A 75 12.78 -0.29 -6.46
C THR A 75 12.88 1.21 -6.73
N GLY A 76 12.80 2.05 -5.70
CA GLY A 76 12.74 3.52 -5.85
C GLY A 76 11.38 4.06 -6.27
N PHE A 77 10.37 3.19 -6.43
CA PHE A 77 9.02 3.65 -6.75
C PHE A 77 8.41 4.40 -5.56
N PRO A 78 7.96 5.65 -5.73
CA PRO A 78 7.34 6.42 -4.65
C PRO A 78 5.91 5.95 -4.46
N PHE A 79 5.67 5.12 -3.46
CA PHE A 79 4.30 4.70 -3.14
C PHE A 79 3.85 5.22 -1.78
N LYS A 80 2.55 5.21 -1.58
CA LYS A 80 1.90 5.76 -0.40
C LYS A 80 1.82 4.70 0.67
N VAL A 81 2.28 5.04 1.86
CA VAL A 81 2.22 4.19 3.04
C VAL A 81 1.34 4.83 4.11
N ALA A 82 0.56 4.02 4.79
CA ALA A 82 -0.15 4.42 5.99
C ALA A 82 0.78 4.31 7.19
N ARG A 83 0.97 5.39 7.93
CA ARG A 83 1.72 5.40 9.18
C ARG A 83 0.83 4.92 10.31
N LEU A 84 1.00 3.68 10.69
CA LEU A 84 0.22 3.00 11.72
C LEU A 84 1.16 2.45 12.78
N GLY A 85 0.75 2.48 14.04
CA GLY A 85 1.51 1.85 15.12
C GLY A 85 1.77 0.38 14.85
N GLY A 86 3.01 -0.08 15.03
CA GLY A 86 3.44 -1.45 14.78
C GLY A 86 3.66 -1.82 13.32
N SER A 87 3.52 -0.88 12.38
CA SER A 87 3.82 -1.09 10.96
C SER A 87 5.29 -0.81 10.63
N MET A 88 5.76 -1.23 9.46
CA MET A 88 7.08 -0.83 8.94
C MET A 88 7.20 0.68 8.68
N ALA A 89 6.09 1.40 8.56
CA ALA A 89 6.05 2.83 8.39
C ALA A 89 6.07 3.60 9.73
N ASP A 90 5.96 2.90 10.85
CA ASP A 90 6.18 3.43 12.18
C ASP A 90 7.69 3.60 12.43
N ARG A 91 8.14 4.84 12.55
CA ARG A 91 9.57 5.16 12.66
C ARG A 91 10.24 4.56 13.91
N GLU A 92 9.51 4.47 15.00
CA GLU A 92 10.04 3.92 16.26
C GLU A 92 10.16 2.39 16.17
N GLY A 93 9.12 1.71 15.69
CA GLY A 93 9.12 0.26 15.50
C GLY A 93 10.06 -0.20 14.37
N ALA A 94 10.12 0.55 13.28
CA ALA A 94 10.97 0.22 12.13
C ALA A 94 12.47 0.29 12.44
N ALA A 95 12.90 1.20 13.34
CA ALA A 95 14.30 1.33 13.73
C ALA A 95 14.85 0.12 14.50
N LEU A 96 13.95 -0.62 15.16
CA LEU A 96 14.29 -1.81 15.96
C LEU A 96 14.21 -3.12 15.14
N ARG A 97 13.71 -3.04 13.90
CA ARG A 97 13.53 -4.21 13.06
C ARG A 97 14.86 -4.72 12.51
N GLU A 98 15.19 -5.97 12.79
CA GLU A 98 16.26 -6.67 12.09
C GLU A 98 15.89 -6.83 10.60
N ARG A 99 16.81 -6.44 9.71
CA ARG A 99 16.61 -6.62 8.26
C ARG A 99 16.79 -8.08 7.89
N VAL A 100 15.76 -8.67 7.30
CA VAL A 100 15.78 -10.04 6.78
C VAL A 100 15.13 -10.01 5.40
N CYS A 101 15.72 -10.74 4.42
CA CYS A 101 15.19 -10.86 3.07
C CYS A 101 15.05 -12.34 2.70
N ASP A 102 14.00 -12.98 3.16
CA ASP A 102 13.70 -14.40 2.88
C ASP A 102 12.78 -14.60 1.67
N LEU A 103 11.88 -13.68 1.36
CA LEU A 103 11.00 -13.79 0.19
C LEU A 103 11.69 -13.40 -1.13
N GLY A 104 12.46 -12.32 -1.13
CA GLY A 104 13.31 -11.95 -2.25
C GLY A 104 12.61 -11.50 -3.54
N PHE A 105 11.30 -11.19 -3.51
CA PHE A 105 10.52 -10.87 -4.71
C PHE A 105 11.00 -9.62 -5.47
N LEU A 106 11.65 -8.68 -4.78
CA LEU A 106 12.15 -7.43 -5.35
C LEU A 106 13.68 -7.43 -5.55
N ARG A 107 14.32 -8.59 -5.49
CA ARG A 107 15.74 -8.69 -5.85
C ARG A 107 15.93 -8.44 -7.33
N VAL A 108 16.96 -7.66 -7.66
CA VAL A 108 17.38 -7.42 -9.03
C VAL A 108 18.70 -8.10 -9.29
N LEU A 109 18.92 -8.52 -10.53
CA LEU A 109 20.20 -9.07 -10.95
C LEU A 109 21.21 -7.93 -11.14
N ALA A 110 22.41 -8.10 -10.61
CA ALA A 110 23.51 -7.15 -10.73
C ALA A 110 24.83 -7.92 -10.97
N GLU A 111 25.78 -7.27 -11.62
CA GLU A 111 27.14 -7.79 -11.74
C GLU A 111 27.95 -7.39 -10.51
N CYS A 112 28.69 -8.34 -9.94
CA CYS A 112 29.60 -8.11 -8.83
C CYS A 112 30.82 -9.02 -8.95
N GLY A 113 31.99 -8.45 -9.23
CA GLY A 113 33.27 -9.19 -9.33
C GLY A 113 33.25 -10.29 -10.39
N GLY A 114 32.67 -10.05 -11.56
CA GLY A 114 32.55 -11.02 -12.65
C GLY A 114 31.43 -12.06 -12.46
N ARG A 115 30.59 -11.90 -11.45
CA ARG A 115 29.46 -12.81 -11.16
C ARG A 115 28.14 -12.07 -11.20
N VAL A 116 27.10 -12.77 -11.63
CA VAL A 116 25.72 -12.28 -11.50
C VAL A 116 25.20 -12.63 -10.10
N VAL A 117 24.77 -11.62 -9.37
CA VAL A 117 24.20 -11.74 -8.02
C VAL A 117 22.77 -11.19 -7.99
N ALA A 118 21.94 -11.73 -7.12
CA ALA A 118 20.59 -11.20 -6.87
C ALA A 118 20.61 -10.38 -5.57
N ARG A 119 20.34 -9.08 -5.65
CA ARG A 119 20.38 -8.16 -4.50
C ARG A 119 19.17 -7.25 -4.41
N CYS A 120 18.91 -6.75 -3.20
CA CYS A 120 17.81 -5.82 -2.93
C CYS A 120 18.24 -4.82 -1.84
N PRO A 121 18.08 -3.49 -2.02
CA PRO A 121 18.42 -2.51 -0.98
C PRO A 121 17.63 -2.65 0.34
N GLY A 122 16.57 -3.45 0.36
CA GLY A 122 15.81 -3.80 1.58
C GLY A 122 16.34 -5.02 2.34
N GLU A 123 17.36 -5.74 1.82
CA GLU A 123 17.98 -6.89 2.50
C GLU A 123 18.96 -6.44 3.60
N PRO A 124 19.55 -7.35 4.40
CA PRO A 124 20.59 -7.02 5.37
C PRO A 124 21.70 -6.19 4.72
N LEU A 125 22.11 -5.11 5.39
CA LEU A 125 23.03 -4.13 4.80
C LEU A 125 24.37 -4.75 4.39
N GLU A 126 24.91 -5.62 5.24
CA GLU A 126 26.17 -6.31 4.96
C GLU A 126 26.08 -7.20 3.71
N GLU A 127 24.97 -7.95 3.57
CA GLU A 127 24.73 -8.78 2.40
C GLU A 127 24.58 -7.95 1.13
N PHE A 128 23.84 -6.83 1.20
CA PHE A 128 23.66 -5.93 0.09
C PHE A 128 25.00 -5.34 -0.40
N CYS A 129 25.82 -4.87 0.55
CA CYS A 129 27.13 -4.31 0.24
C CYS A 129 28.11 -5.39 -0.30
N ALA A 130 28.10 -6.61 0.26
CA ALA A 130 28.90 -7.74 -0.24
C ALA A 130 28.54 -8.13 -1.69
N LYS A 131 27.31 -7.82 -2.13
CA LYS A 131 26.83 -8.00 -3.50
C LYS A 131 27.05 -6.75 -4.37
N GLY A 132 27.93 -5.82 -3.96
CA GLY A 132 28.25 -4.61 -4.71
C GLY A 132 27.20 -3.48 -4.62
N GLY A 133 26.29 -3.51 -3.65
CA GLY A 133 25.38 -2.41 -3.35
C GLY A 133 26.06 -1.30 -2.54
N ALA A 134 25.68 -0.04 -2.74
CA ALA A 134 26.15 1.05 -1.90
C ALA A 134 25.24 1.22 -0.68
N ALA A 135 25.82 1.42 0.52
CA ALA A 135 25.07 1.57 1.77
C ALA A 135 24.00 2.70 1.70
N ALA A 136 24.33 3.79 1.01
CA ALA A 136 23.40 4.91 0.81
C ALA A 136 22.13 4.52 0.02
N GLU A 137 22.20 3.52 -0.87
CA GLU A 137 21.03 3.01 -1.60
C GLU A 137 20.05 2.27 -0.67
N ALA A 138 20.53 1.70 0.42
CA ALA A 138 19.73 0.97 1.41
C ALA A 138 19.08 1.88 2.47
N GLU A 139 19.47 3.15 2.53
CA GLU A 139 18.96 4.10 3.52
C GLU A 139 17.46 4.35 3.33
N GLY A 140 16.67 4.12 4.40
CA GLY A 140 15.22 4.31 4.40
C GLY A 140 14.42 3.26 3.61
N ARG A 141 15.09 2.24 3.03
CA ARG A 141 14.42 1.15 2.30
C ARG A 141 13.74 0.18 3.26
N MET A 142 12.53 -0.22 2.92
CA MET A 142 11.74 -1.20 3.66
C MET A 142 11.75 -2.55 2.94
N CYS A 143 11.61 -3.64 3.69
CA CYS A 143 11.35 -4.94 3.08
C CYS A 143 9.87 -5.06 2.69
N VAL A 144 9.51 -4.45 1.55
CA VAL A 144 8.13 -4.38 1.04
C VAL A 144 7.50 -5.76 0.89
N CYS A 145 8.27 -6.76 0.43
CA CYS A 145 7.78 -8.13 0.26
C CYS A 145 7.24 -8.70 1.58
N ASN A 146 8.05 -8.67 2.65
CA ASN A 146 7.66 -9.19 3.95
C ASN A 146 6.52 -8.37 4.56
N GLY A 147 6.59 -7.04 4.46
CA GLY A 147 5.55 -6.17 5.01
C GLY A 147 4.19 -6.36 4.35
N LEU A 148 4.13 -6.53 3.03
CA LEU A 148 2.87 -6.78 2.34
C LEU A 148 2.31 -8.17 2.64
N MET A 149 3.16 -9.18 2.80
CA MET A 149 2.72 -10.51 3.24
C MET A 149 2.17 -10.46 4.67
N ALA A 150 2.82 -9.71 5.57
CA ALA A 150 2.31 -9.51 6.93
C ALA A 150 0.95 -8.79 6.93
N THR A 151 0.72 -7.87 5.99
CA THR A 151 -0.57 -7.15 5.87
C THR A 151 -1.75 -8.08 5.59
N ILE A 152 -1.51 -9.21 4.93
CA ILE A 152 -2.55 -10.23 4.66
C ILE A 152 -2.51 -11.41 5.65
N GLY A 153 -1.88 -11.24 6.82
CA GLY A 153 -1.80 -12.27 7.84
C GLY A 153 -0.75 -13.36 7.60
N LEU A 154 0.10 -13.22 6.58
CA LEU A 154 1.16 -14.17 6.23
C LEU A 154 2.56 -13.63 6.61
N GLY A 155 2.62 -12.89 7.71
CA GLY A 155 3.88 -12.38 8.26
C GLY A 155 4.81 -13.50 8.72
N GLN A 156 6.11 -13.35 8.41
CA GLN A 156 7.13 -14.30 8.84
C GLN A 156 7.31 -14.24 10.36
N VAL A 157 7.42 -15.41 11.00
CA VAL A 157 7.70 -15.49 12.44
C VAL A 157 9.20 -15.29 12.67
N ARG A 158 9.54 -14.39 13.58
CA ARG A 158 10.91 -14.02 13.97
C ARG A 158 11.10 -14.29 15.47
N ARG A 159 12.36 -14.23 15.93
CA ARG A 159 12.67 -14.36 17.38
C ARG A 159 11.99 -13.29 18.24
N GLY A 160 11.80 -12.08 17.70
CA GLY A 160 11.16 -10.94 18.37
C GLY A 160 9.67 -10.78 18.13
N GLY A 161 9.01 -11.74 17.44
CA GLY A 161 7.58 -11.65 17.10
C GLY A 161 7.28 -11.93 15.63
N ILE A 162 6.18 -11.39 15.15
CA ILE A 162 5.78 -11.49 13.75
C ILE A 162 6.35 -10.30 12.98
N GLU A 163 6.74 -10.50 11.75
CA GLU A 163 7.17 -9.45 10.82
C GLU A 163 6.17 -8.29 10.80
N PRO A 164 6.61 -7.02 10.97
CA PRO A 164 5.72 -5.88 10.90
C PRO A 164 5.03 -5.76 9.54
N PHE A 165 3.76 -5.40 9.55
CA PHE A 165 3.00 -5.17 8.34
C PHE A 165 3.36 -3.85 7.65
N LEU A 166 3.03 -3.73 6.37
CA LEU A 166 3.16 -2.50 5.58
C LEU A 166 1.87 -2.24 4.81
N VAL A 167 1.12 -1.23 5.22
CA VAL A 167 -0.12 -0.83 4.53
C VAL A 167 0.17 0.22 3.47
N THR A 168 -0.28 -0.04 2.25
CA THR A 168 -0.27 0.94 1.16
C THR A 168 -1.71 1.35 0.82
N ALA A 169 -1.96 2.65 0.69
CA ALA A 169 -3.30 3.16 0.41
C ALA A 169 -3.26 4.48 -0.36
N GLY A 170 -4.32 4.81 -1.08
CA GLY A 170 -4.52 6.13 -1.65
C GLY A 170 -4.79 7.19 -0.58
N ASN A 171 -4.65 8.48 -0.95
CA ASN A 171 -4.96 9.58 -0.02
C ASN A 171 -6.42 9.56 0.44
N ASP A 172 -7.33 8.97 -0.34
CA ASP A 172 -8.74 8.78 -0.03
C ASP A 172 -8.99 7.81 1.13
N ALA A 173 -7.95 7.13 1.64
CA ALA A 173 -8.06 6.32 2.85
C ALA A 173 -8.46 7.12 4.10
N VAL A 174 -8.09 8.40 4.18
CA VAL A 174 -8.49 9.26 5.31
C VAL A 174 -10.01 9.49 5.37
N GLU A 175 -10.72 9.18 4.30
CA GLU A 175 -12.17 9.36 4.17
C GLU A 175 -12.94 8.02 4.25
N LEU A 176 -12.31 6.91 4.65
CA LEU A 176 -12.95 5.59 4.71
C LEU A 176 -14.17 5.56 5.64
N GLY A 177 -14.21 6.45 6.64
CA GLY A 177 -15.38 6.60 7.51
C GLY A 177 -16.71 6.88 6.78
N ARG A 178 -16.66 7.37 5.53
CA ARG A 178 -17.85 7.61 4.69
C ARG A 178 -18.62 6.34 4.31
N TRP A 179 -17.94 5.19 4.33
CA TRP A 179 -18.54 3.90 3.96
C TRP A 179 -19.24 3.23 5.14
N LEU A 180 -19.05 3.75 6.37
CA LEU A 180 -19.61 3.17 7.57
C LEU A 180 -21.00 3.72 7.84
N GLU A 181 -21.98 2.86 7.98
CA GLU A 181 -23.25 3.20 8.55
C GLU A 181 -23.10 3.55 10.05
N PRO A 182 -24.00 4.38 10.61
CA PRO A 182 -23.99 4.67 12.04
C PRO A 182 -24.00 3.39 12.89
N GLY A 183 -23.03 3.28 13.79
CA GLY A 183 -22.88 2.12 14.69
C GLY A 183 -22.13 0.93 14.11
N LYS A 184 -21.75 0.93 12.83
CA LYS A 184 -20.90 -0.11 12.24
C LYS A 184 -19.42 0.23 12.35
N GLU A 185 -18.59 -0.81 12.44
CA GLU A 185 -17.12 -0.72 12.49
C GLU A 185 -16.45 -1.19 11.19
N SER A 186 -17.23 -1.75 10.28
CA SER A 186 -16.78 -2.27 8.98
C SER A 186 -17.81 -1.98 7.90
N TYR A 187 -17.44 -2.19 6.66
CA TYR A 187 -18.29 -2.07 5.48
C TYR A 187 -17.96 -3.14 4.45
N THR A 188 -18.93 -3.47 3.61
CA THR A 188 -18.81 -4.50 2.56
C THR A 188 -18.45 -3.89 1.20
N ALA A 189 -17.91 -4.71 0.31
CA ALA A 189 -17.72 -4.34 -1.09
C ALA A 189 -19.07 -4.01 -1.77
N GLY A 190 -20.15 -4.70 -1.38
CA GLY A 190 -21.50 -4.44 -1.87
C GLY A 190 -21.99 -3.03 -1.56
N GLU A 191 -21.76 -2.54 -0.34
CA GLU A 191 -22.11 -1.17 0.07
C GLU A 191 -21.31 -0.13 -0.73
N VAL A 192 -20.01 -0.37 -0.97
CA VAL A 192 -19.19 0.50 -1.82
C VAL A 192 -19.72 0.55 -3.25
N VAL A 193 -20.01 -0.60 -3.86
CA VAL A 193 -20.57 -0.68 -5.23
C VAL A 193 -21.90 0.03 -5.29
N GLY A 194 -22.81 -0.23 -4.33
CA GLY A 194 -24.11 0.40 -4.26
C GLY A 194 -24.02 1.92 -4.25
N ALA A 195 -23.15 2.47 -3.41
CA ALA A 195 -22.95 3.92 -3.32
C ALA A 195 -22.29 4.54 -4.57
N LEU A 196 -21.34 3.82 -5.22
CA LEU A 196 -20.70 4.28 -6.45
C LEU A 196 -21.66 4.25 -7.66
N MET A 197 -22.62 3.34 -7.67
CA MET A 197 -23.62 3.18 -8.73
C MET A 197 -24.87 4.03 -8.52
N ALA A 198 -25.07 4.59 -7.33
CA ALA A 198 -26.20 5.46 -7.04
C ALA A 198 -26.23 6.65 -8.02
N PRO A 199 -27.43 7.03 -8.52
CA PRO A 199 -27.56 8.25 -9.28
C PRO A 199 -27.13 9.44 -8.43
N GLY A 200 -26.29 10.31 -8.98
CA GLY A 200 -25.84 11.53 -8.34
C GLY A 200 -26.90 12.62 -8.35
#